data_5f2a0a1b214a5f4137828b5c30496983
#
_entry.id   5f2a0a1b214a5f4137828b5c30496983
#
_cell.length_a   1.000
_cell.length_b   1.000
_cell.length_c   1.000
_cell.angle_alpha   90.00
_cell.angle_beta   90.00
_cell.angle_gamma   90.00
#
_symmetry.space_group_name_H-M   'P 1'
#
loop_
_entity.id
_entity.type
_entity.pdbx_description
1 polymer ?
#
loop_
_entity_poly.entity_id
_entity_poly.type
_entity_poly.pdbx_seq_one_letter_code
_entity_poly.pdbx_strand_id
1 'polypeptide(L)'
;MRYKILGDSDCPLVHIQLDMNEKVKIERGAMAYVSNVDLEGKMNSSKKGLGGVLGAIGRSITSGESMFMTHATGKSSDSYIGIAPAIPGKINCLHVDGNKQYCLNTGAFLASDESVDYVMNLAGVIFFRELWIHNTLLSE
;
A
#
# COMPACT_ATOMS: atom_id res chain seq x y z
N MET A 1 12.54 4.97 0.87
CA MET A 1 11.89 4.69 -0.43
C MET A 1 12.19 5.81 -1.41
N ARG A 2 12.77 5.52 -2.55
CA ARG A 2 13.04 6.47 -3.65
C ARG A 2 12.01 6.25 -4.75
N TYR A 3 11.33 7.28 -5.21
CA TYR A 3 10.30 7.15 -6.23
C TYR A 3 10.28 8.33 -7.20
N LYS A 4 9.71 8.11 -8.36
CA LYS A 4 9.45 9.12 -9.38
C LYS A 4 8.05 8.90 -9.95
N ILE A 5 7.26 9.96 -10.00
CA ILE A 5 5.96 9.95 -10.70
C ILE A 5 6.23 10.24 -12.18
N LEU A 6 5.74 9.38 -13.04
CA LEU A 6 5.84 9.47 -14.50
C LEU A 6 4.45 9.73 -15.06
N GLY A 7 4.36 10.66 -16.02
CA GLY A 7 3.08 11.15 -16.50
C GLY A 7 2.53 12.25 -15.59
N ASP A 8 1.69 13.10 -16.13
CA ASP A 8 1.30 14.36 -15.49
C ASP A 8 -0.21 14.65 -15.49
N SER A 9 -1.07 13.75 -15.95
CA SER A 9 -2.49 14.04 -15.91
C SER A 9 -3.34 12.84 -15.48
N ASP A 10 -3.89 12.12 -16.44
CA ASP A 10 -5.01 11.21 -16.13
C ASP A 10 -4.57 9.77 -15.84
N CYS A 11 -3.34 9.40 -16.24
CA CYS A 11 -2.82 8.05 -16.04
C CYS A 11 -1.35 8.08 -15.59
N PRO A 12 -1.06 8.65 -14.42
CA PRO A 12 0.30 8.66 -13.89
C PRO A 12 0.75 7.26 -13.46
N LEU A 13 2.05 7.07 -13.44
CA LEU A 13 2.68 5.85 -12.95
C LEU A 13 3.77 6.23 -11.94
N VAL A 14 3.88 5.50 -10.86
CA VAL A 14 4.98 5.66 -9.90
C VAL A 14 6.01 4.57 -10.14
N HIS A 15 7.23 4.99 -10.45
CA HIS A 15 8.40 4.13 -10.46
C HIS A 15 9.09 4.20 -9.10
N ILE A 16 9.07 3.11 -8.36
CA ILE A 16 9.70 2.99 -7.04
C ILE A 16 10.97 2.17 -7.18
N GLN A 17 12.07 2.73 -6.75
CA GLN A 17 13.34 2.02 -6.64
C GLN A 17 13.50 1.54 -5.19
N LEU A 18 13.86 0.26 -5.04
CA LEU A 18 14.05 -0.40 -3.76
C LEU A 18 15.52 -0.79 -3.62
N ASP A 19 16.07 -0.54 -2.45
CA ASP A 19 17.35 -1.11 -2.07
C ASP A 19 17.18 -2.56 -1.58
N MET A 20 18.27 -3.26 -1.37
CA MET A 20 18.23 -4.64 -0.85
C MET A 20 17.50 -4.69 0.49
N ASN A 21 16.50 -5.57 0.59
CA ASN A 21 15.60 -5.72 1.75
C ASN A 21 14.68 -4.52 2.05
N GLU A 22 14.71 -3.46 1.24
CA GLU A 22 13.73 -2.38 1.36
C GLU A 22 12.35 -2.88 0.93
N LYS A 23 11.31 -2.47 1.67
CA LYS A 23 9.94 -2.97 1.48
C LYS A 23 8.97 -1.84 1.22
N VAL A 24 8.00 -2.13 0.37
CA VAL A 24 6.86 -1.25 0.11
C VAL A 24 5.57 -2.08 0.13
N LYS A 25 4.52 -1.52 0.71
CA LYS A 25 3.15 -2.06 0.64
C LYS A 25 2.45 -1.43 -0.54
N ILE A 26 1.81 -2.22 -1.37
CA ILE A 26 1.07 -1.74 -2.54
C ILE A 26 -0.34 -2.30 -2.56
N GLU A 27 -1.27 -1.52 -3.10
CA GLU A 27 -2.63 -1.95 -3.34
C GLU A 27 -2.66 -3.16 -4.28
N ARG A 28 -3.57 -4.08 -4.00
CA ARG A 28 -3.77 -5.23 -4.87
C ARG A 28 -4.20 -4.80 -6.27
N GLY A 29 -3.43 -5.21 -7.28
CA GLY A 29 -3.71 -4.90 -8.68
C GLY A 29 -3.10 -3.60 -9.20
N ALA A 30 -2.47 -2.79 -8.34
CA ALA A 30 -1.80 -1.57 -8.76
C ALA A 30 -0.46 -1.80 -9.48
N MET A 31 0.12 -2.99 -9.38
CA MET A 31 1.40 -3.30 -10.00
C MET A 31 1.31 -3.31 -11.52
N ALA A 32 2.10 -2.47 -12.19
CA ALA A 32 2.23 -2.40 -13.63
C ALA A 32 3.43 -3.21 -14.16
N TYR A 33 4.56 -3.14 -13.48
CA TYR A 33 5.78 -3.91 -13.81
C TYR A 33 6.69 -4.05 -12.57
N VAL A 34 7.60 -5.02 -12.63
CA VAL A 34 8.51 -5.31 -11.53
C VAL A 34 9.80 -5.92 -12.06
N SER A 35 10.92 -5.63 -11.40
CA SER A 35 12.21 -6.26 -11.65
C SER A 35 12.98 -6.45 -10.36
N ASN A 36 13.52 -7.65 -10.17
CA ASN A 36 14.37 -8.02 -9.03
C ASN A 36 13.72 -7.81 -7.65
N VAL A 37 12.42 -8.10 -7.54
CA VAL A 37 11.63 -7.90 -6.33
C VAL A 37 10.92 -9.19 -5.95
N ASP A 38 10.90 -9.52 -4.67
CA ASP A 38 10.03 -10.54 -4.11
C ASP A 38 8.67 -9.96 -3.78
N LEU A 39 7.62 -10.65 -4.18
CA LEU A 39 6.23 -10.24 -3.95
C LEU A 39 5.55 -11.23 -3.01
N GLU A 40 4.95 -10.72 -1.95
CA GLU A 40 4.20 -11.50 -0.98
C GLU A 40 2.84 -10.86 -0.73
N GLY A 41 1.76 -11.59 -1.00
CA GLY A 41 0.41 -11.17 -0.63
C GLY A 41 0.17 -11.40 0.86
N LYS A 42 -0.13 -10.37 1.61
CA LYS A 42 -0.47 -10.46 3.03
C LYS A 42 -1.88 -9.97 3.29
N MET A 43 -2.59 -10.72 4.13
CA MET A 43 -3.84 -10.28 4.71
C MET A 43 -3.53 -9.50 5.98
N ASN A 44 -3.89 -8.23 6.03
CA ASN A 44 -3.73 -7.45 7.24
C ASN A 44 -4.86 -7.80 8.22
N SER A 45 -4.55 -8.57 9.26
CA SER A 45 -5.45 -8.77 10.40
C SER A 45 -4.94 -7.95 11.58
N SER A 46 -5.70 -6.96 12.00
CA SER A 46 -5.37 -6.11 13.16
C SER A 46 -5.43 -6.84 14.52
N LYS A 47 -5.59 -8.16 14.55
CA LYS A 47 -5.62 -8.95 15.78
C LYS A 47 -4.57 -10.06 15.75
N LYS A 48 -3.52 -9.88 16.52
CA LYS A 48 -2.60 -10.95 16.93
C LYS A 48 -3.33 -11.92 17.85
N GLY A 49 -3.83 -13.03 17.31
CA GLY A 49 -4.43 -14.11 18.11
C GLY A 49 -4.89 -15.26 17.22
N LEU A 50 -4.74 -16.49 17.70
CA LEU A 50 -5.07 -17.72 16.96
C LEU A 50 -6.55 -17.81 16.49
N GLY A 51 -7.45 -17.06 17.13
CA GLY A 51 -8.86 -16.93 16.73
C GLY A 51 -9.13 -15.83 15.68
N GLY A 52 -8.14 -14.99 15.34
CA GLY A 52 -8.32 -13.85 14.43
C GLY A 52 -8.33 -14.23 12.96
N VAL A 53 -7.63 -15.27 12.58
CA VAL A 53 -7.43 -15.65 11.17
C VAL A 53 -8.74 -16.15 10.54
N LEU A 54 -9.43 -17.07 11.19
CA LEU A 54 -10.70 -17.62 10.70
C LEU A 54 -11.82 -16.56 10.71
N GLY A 55 -11.85 -15.67 11.70
CA GLY A 55 -12.83 -14.59 11.78
C GLY A 55 -12.58 -13.46 10.78
N ALA A 56 -11.32 -13.21 10.37
CA ALA A 56 -10.96 -12.23 9.36
C ALA A 56 -11.30 -12.71 7.94
N ILE A 57 -11.05 -13.99 7.65
CA ILE A 57 -11.42 -14.62 6.37
C ILE A 57 -12.95 -14.55 6.16
N GLY A 58 -13.73 -14.91 7.16
CA GLY A 58 -15.18 -14.87 7.06
C GLY A 58 -15.76 -13.47 6.85
N ARG A 59 -15.15 -12.44 7.44
CA ARG A 59 -15.58 -11.04 7.30
C ARG A 59 -15.13 -10.38 5.99
N SER A 60 -13.97 -10.70 5.49
CA SER A 60 -13.49 -10.18 4.20
C SER A 60 -14.30 -10.74 3.02
N ILE A 61 -14.79 -11.96 3.15
CA ILE A 61 -15.65 -12.58 2.13
C ILE A 61 -17.05 -11.95 2.10
N THR A 62 -17.57 -11.54 3.25
CA THR A 62 -18.93 -10.95 3.34
C THR A 62 -18.97 -9.46 3.00
N SER A 63 -17.89 -8.72 3.17
CA SER A 63 -17.83 -7.28 2.86
C SER A 63 -17.38 -6.96 1.43
N GLY A 64 -16.94 -7.95 0.65
CA GLY A 64 -16.44 -7.73 -0.72
C GLY A 64 -15.13 -6.93 -0.81
N GLU A 65 -14.59 -6.49 0.31
CA GLU A 65 -13.37 -5.71 0.39
C GLU A 65 -12.21 -6.59 0.86
N SER A 66 -11.32 -6.88 -0.06
CA SER A 66 -10.12 -7.66 0.20
C SER A 66 -9.11 -6.80 0.96
N MET A 67 -8.86 -7.13 2.21
CA MET A 67 -7.77 -6.56 3.03
C MET A 67 -6.39 -7.08 2.60
N PHE A 68 -6.25 -7.53 1.36
CA PHE A 68 -4.99 -8.05 0.87
C PHE A 68 -4.13 -6.92 0.30
N MET A 69 -2.96 -6.75 0.87
CA MET A 69 -1.90 -5.93 0.29
C MET A 69 -0.79 -6.79 -0.25
N THR A 70 -0.12 -6.29 -1.26
CA THR A 70 1.11 -6.89 -1.77
C THR A 70 2.28 -6.20 -1.11
N HIS A 71 3.13 -6.98 -0.44
CA HIS A 71 4.42 -6.52 0.07
C HIS A 71 5.49 -6.82 -0.96
N ALA A 72 6.16 -5.80 -1.42
CA ALA A 72 7.25 -5.90 -2.38
C ALA A 72 8.58 -5.65 -1.67
N THR A 73 9.53 -6.59 -1.80
CA THR A 73 10.85 -6.54 -1.13
C THR A 73 11.94 -6.53 -2.19
N GLY A 74 12.80 -5.53 -2.16
CA GLY A 74 13.95 -5.44 -3.07
C GLY A 74 14.98 -6.55 -2.79
N LYS A 75 15.48 -7.17 -3.86
CA LYS A 75 16.52 -8.23 -3.80
C LYS A 75 17.92 -7.70 -3.99
N SER A 76 18.05 -6.51 -4.52
CA SER A 76 19.31 -5.86 -4.87
C SER A 76 19.14 -4.34 -4.92
N SER A 77 20.23 -3.62 -5.11
CA SER A 77 20.19 -2.16 -5.24
C SER A 77 19.57 -1.64 -6.55
N ASP A 78 19.36 -2.52 -7.53
CA ASP A 78 18.73 -2.24 -8.82
C ASP A 78 17.28 -2.77 -8.91
N SER A 79 16.69 -3.13 -7.77
CA SER A 79 15.30 -3.55 -7.69
C SER A 79 14.35 -2.38 -7.93
N TYR A 80 13.29 -2.61 -8.70
CA TYR A 80 12.28 -1.59 -8.90
C TYR A 80 10.90 -2.17 -9.15
N ILE A 81 9.88 -1.36 -8.87
CA ILE A 81 8.49 -1.68 -9.14
C ILE A 81 7.77 -0.44 -9.68
N GLY A 82 6.98 -0.63 -10.72
CA GLY A 82 6.08 0.38 -11.26
C GLY A 82 4.65 0.10 -10.82
N ILE A 83 3.98 1.12 -10.30
CA ILE A 83 2.59 1.03 -9.86
C ILE A 83 1.76 2.14 -10.49
N ALA A 84 0.51 1.83 -10.78
CA ALA A 84 -0.44 2.77 -11.35
C ALA A 84 -1.81 2.60 -10.68
N PRO A 85 -2.58 3.68 -10.50
CA PRO A 85 -3.93 3.58 -9.99
C PRO A 85 -4.84 2.86 -11.01
N ALA A 86 -5.84 2.14 -10.51
CA ALA A 86 -6.82 1.45 -11.34
C ALA A 86 -7.80 2.43 -12.04
N ILE A 87 -7.92 3.63 -11.52
CA ILE A 87 -8.81 4.69 -12.01
C ILE A 87 -7.95 5.89 -12.43
N PRO A 88 -8.27 6.56 -13.55
CA PRO A 88 -7.59 7.79 -13.92
C PRO A 88 -7.64 8.84 -12.80
N GLY A 89 -6.54 9.55 -12.60
CA GLY A 89 -6.44 10.56 -11.55
C GLY A 89 -5.02 11.00 -11.29
N LYS A 90 -4.83 11.90 -10.35
CA LYS A 90 -3.50 12.36 -9.91
C LYS A 90 -2.99 11.51 -8.76
N ILE A 91 -1.68 11.44 -8.63
CA ILE A 91 -1.03 10.79 -7.50
C ILE A 91 -0.39 11.85 -6.61
N ASN A 92 -0.75 11.83 -5.33
CA ASN A 92 -0.15 12.65 -4.30
C ASN A 92 0.64 11.80 -3.31
N CYS A 93 1.73 12.35 -2.81
CA CYS A 93 2.49 11.76 -1.72
C CYS A 93 2.14 12.48 -0.42
N LEU A 94 1.64 11.73 0.56
CA LEU A 94 1.42 12.23 1.91
C LEU A 94 2.56 11.79 2.81
N HIS A 95 3.06 12.75 3.58
CA HIS A 95 3.97 12.47 4.67
C HIS A 95 3.16 12.14 5.92
N VAL A 96 3.28 10.91 6.38
CA VAL A 96 2.63 10.43 7.61
C VAL A 96 3.63 10.53 8.74
N ASP A 97 3.32 11.29 9.77
CA ASP A 97 4.10 11.41 10.99
C ASP A 97 3.24 11.01 12.21
N GLY A 98 3.85 10.61 13.30
CA GLY A 98 3.15 10.11 14.49
C GLY A 98 2.15 11.08 15.12
N ASN A 99 2.07 12.31 14.63
CA ASN A 99 1.17 13.35 15.13
C ASN A 99 -0.11 13.50 14.29
N LYS A 100 -0.15 12.87 13.09
CA LYS A 100 -1.27 12.98 12.17
C LYS A 100 -1.80 11.61 11.78
N GLN A 101 -3.11 11.53 11.73
CA GLN A 101 -3.83 10.36 11.23
C GLN A 101 -4.59 10.78 9.97
N TYR A 102 -4.42 10.04 8.89
CA TYR A 102 -5.16 10.25 7.66
C TYR A 102 -6.27 9.22 7.54
N CYS A 103 -7.42 9.69 7.09
CA CYS A 103 -8.59 8.87 6.82
C CYS A 103 -8.86 8.92 5.31
N LEU A 104 -8.81 7.78 4.66
CA LEU A 104 -8.93 7.67 3.21
C LEU A 104 -10.01 6.67 2.82
N ASN A 105 -10.63 6.89 1.68
CA ASN A 105 -11.41 5.85 1.03
C ASN A 105 -10.48 4.72 0.56
N THR A 106 -10.97 3.49 0.55
CA THR A 106 -10.18 2.31 0.16
C THR A 106 -9.54 2.46 -1.22
N GLY A 107 -10.25 2.98 -2.19
CA GLY A 107 -9.75 3.17 -3.56
C GLY A 107 -8.75 4.32 -3.73
N ALA A 108 -8.50 5.14 -2.70
CA ALA A 108 -7.52 6.22 -2.76
C ALA A 108 -6.11 5.77 -2.37
N PHE A 109 -5.96 4.63 -1.70
CA PHE A 109 -4.65 4.08 -1.34
C PHE A 109 -3.98 3.46 -2.56
N LEU A 110 -2.71 3.75 -2.77
CA LEU A 110 -1.91 3.17 -3.86
C LEU A 110 -0.70 2.41 -3.31
N ALA A 111 0.09 3.04 -2.47
CA ALA A 111 1.24 2.42 -1.82
C ALA A 111 1.66 3.16 -0.56
N SER A 112 2.38 2.47 0.31
CA SER A 112 3.03 3.07 1.47
C SER A 112 4.35 2.38 1.78
N ASP A 113 5.19 3.07 2.52
CA ASP A 113 6.35 2.47 3.16
C ASP A 113 5.91 1.33 4.13
N GLU A 114 6.77 0.35 4.35
CA GLU A 114 6.48 -0.81 5.21
C GLU A 114 6.11 -0.42 6.65
N SER A 115 6.66 0.66 7.15
CA SER A 115 6.45 1.10 8.53
C SER A 115 5.15 1.86 8.75
N VAL A 116 4.44 2.26 7.71
CA VAL A 116 3.12 2.89 7.83
C VAL A 116 2.09 1.85 8.26
N ASP A 117 1.51 2.02 9.43
CA ASP A 117 0.40 1.20 9.91
C ASP A 117 -0.94 1.75 9.42
N TYR A 118 -1.87 0.85 9.15
CA TYR A 118 -3.22 1.21 8.75
C TYR A 118 -4.27 0.30 9.41
N VAL A 119 -5.44 0.85 9.61
CA VAL A 119 -6.62 0.14 10.13
C VAL A 119 -7.81 0.41 9.21
N MET A 120 -8.45 -0.65 8.73
CA MET A 120 -9.72 -0.54 8.01
C MET A 120 -10.90 -0.61 8.98
N ASN A 121 -11.92 0.18 8.71
CA ASN A 121 -13.21 0.05 9.38
C ASN A 121 -14.28 -0.54 8.44
N LEU A 122 -15.43 -0.88 9.02
CA LEU A 122 -16.57 -1.47 8.29
C LEU A 122 -17.20 -0.53 7.23
N ALA A 123 -16.86 0.75 7.23
CA ALA A 123 -17.35 1.73 6.27
C ALA A 123 -16.44 1.90 5.04
N GLY A 124 -15.46 1.00 4.84
CA GLY A 124 -14.51 1.09 3.71
C GLY A 124 -13.55 2.27 3.83
N VAL A 125 -13.27 2.73 5.03
CA VAL A 125 -12.35 3.82 5.30
C VAL A 125 -11.09 3.26 5.94
N ILE A 126 -9.93 3.67 5.41
CA ILE A 126 -8.63 3.27 5.93
C ILE A 126 -8.07 4.41 6.79
N PHE A 127 -7.68 4.08 8.01
CA PHE A 127 -6.97 4.99 8.89
C PHE A 127 -5.49 4.64 8.87
N PHE A 128 -4.66 5.59 8.51
CA PHE A 128 -3.21 5.45 8.58
C PHE A 128 -2.72 5.99 9.91
N ARG A 129 -2.05 5.14 10.65
CA ARG A 129 -1.42 5.47 11.95
C ARG A 129 0.03 5.04 11.90
N GLU A 130 0.91 5.87 12.45
CA GLU A 130 2.34 5.69 12.30
C GLU A 130 3.13 5.61 13.60
N LEU A 131 4.30 4.96 13.47
CA LEU A 131 5.36 5.00 14.47
C LEU A 131 6.63 5.71 14.00
N TRP A 132 6.87 5.88 12.68
CA TRP A 132 8.08 6.52 12.11
C TRP A 132 7.84 7.10 10.71
N ILE A 133 8.61 8.12 10.32
CA ILE A 133 8.49 8.98 9.12
C ILE A 133 8.40 8.19 7.80
N HIS A 134 7.29 8.30 7.04
CA HIS A 134 7.15 7.60 5.77
C HIS A 134 6.19 8.23 4.78
N ASN A 135 6.33 7.85 3.52
CA ASN A 135 5.54 8.36 2.41
C ASN A 135 4.41 7.37 2.06
N THR A 136 3.22 7.87 1.95
CA THR A 136 2.06 7.16 1.41
C THR A 136 1.67 7.80 0.09
N LEU A 137 1.56 6.99 -0.95
CA LEU A 137 1.14 7.42 -2.27
C LEU A 137 -0.35 7.18 -2.43
N LEU A 138 -1.07 8.20 -2.87
CA LEU A 138 -2.52 8.19 -3.03
C LEU A 138 -2.88 8.56 -4.46
N SER A 139 -3.92 7.93 -4.99
CA SER A 139 -4.61 8.39 -6.20
C SER A 139 -5.77 9.31 -5.81
N GLU A 140 -5.92 10.42 -6.51
CA GLU A 140 -7.09 11.31 -6.45
C GLU A 140 -8.08 11.01 -7.56
#